data_e36f48c36fa7f9c2d781b56a193b5a80
#
_entry.id   e36f48c36fa7f9c2d781b56a193b5a80
#
_cell.length_a   1.000
_cell.length_b   1.000
_cell.length_c   1.000
_cell.angle_alpha   90.00
_cell.angle_beta   90.00
_cell.angle_gamma   90.00
#
_symmetry.space_group_name_H-M   'P 1'
#
loop_
_entity.id
_entity.type
_entity.pdbx_description
1 polymer ?
#
loop_
_entity_poly.entity_id
_entity_poly.type
_entity_poly.pdbx_seq_one_letter_code
_entity_poly.pdbx_strand_id
1 'polypeptide(L)'
;MYKRQLNVDYKQYGSEYALEEAHPGYYANRLTRYGIDTEVSATPRTSIARFTYPGGESHILLNLGEGLTNESGATVRKVSDTEYEGSKLLGGFCYYNRQGVFPIYFVIRVDKKPLQSGYWKKQRPMTGVEAEWDPDNGKYKIYTRYTKEMSGDDIGVFFSYDTKPGEQIQVQMGVSFVSIENARQNLDSEQQGFQFDKVCLDARNQWNDILSRIEVEGGSDEQKTIFYTALYHMFIHPNILQDVNGQYPATVSYTHLRAHETSAHL
;
A
#
# COMPACT_ATOMS: atom_id res chain seq x y z
N MET A 1 -8.90 18.47 27.79
CA MET A 1 -8.40 18.32 26.43
C MET A 1 -7.89 16.88 26.27
N TYR A 2 -8.70 15.96 25.81
CA TYR A 2 -8.27 14.57 25.57
C TYR A 2 -7.28 14.61 24.40
N LYS A 3 -6.00 14.36 24.68
CA LYS A 3 -5.03 14.04 23.62
C LYS A 3 -5.58 12.80 22.90
N ARG A 4 -5.87 12.91 21.61
CA ARG A 4 -6.16 11.74 20.80
C ARG A 4 -4.91 10.86 20.83
N GLN A 5 -4.95 9.80 21.60
CA GLN A 5 -3.84 8.88 21.71
C GLN A 5 -3.78 8.09 20.41
N LEU A 6 -2.57 7.95 19.84
CA LEU A 6 -2.31 7.09 18.68
C LEU A 6 -2.91 5.70 18.94
N ASN A 7 -3.89 5.32 18.13
CA ASN A 7 -4.50 4.00 18.17
C ASN A 7 -4.06 3.22 16.92
N VAL A 8 -3.41 2.09 17.12
CA VAL A 8 -2.88 1.23 16.06
C VAL A 8 -3.67 -0.08 15.92
N ASP A 9 -4.71 -0.25 16.71
CA ASP A 9 -5.62 -1.39 16.60
C ASP A 9 -6.66 -1.13 15.50
N TYR A 10 -6.55 -1.86 14.38
CA TYR A 10 -7.41 -1.67 13.22
C TYR A 10 -8.90 -1.87 13.53
N LYS A 11 -9.24 -2.70 14.51
CA LYS A 11 -10.63 -2.90 14.96
C LYS A 11 -11.21 -1.64 15.61
N GLN A 12 -10.36 -0.75 16.12
CA GLN A 12 -10.78 0.45 16.86
C GLN A 12 -10.68 1.73 16.03
N TYR A 13 -9.77 1.81 15.03
CA TYR A 13 -9.62 3.02 14.22
C TYR A 13 -10.43 2.98 12.91
N GLY A 14 -11.20 1.93 12.66
CA GLY A 14 -12.07 1.85 11.50
C GLY A 14 -13.01 3.06 11.40
N SER A 15 -13.35 3.47 10.20
CA SER A 15 -14.28 4.54 9.89
C SER A 15 -15.21 4.12 8.76
N GLU A 16 -16.45 4.51 8.83
CA GLU A 16 -17.31 4.57 7.66
C GLU A 16 -16.77 5.63 6.69
N TYR A 17 -17.16 5.54 5.44
CA TYR A 17 -16.78 6.49 4.40
C TYR A 17 -18.00 7.04 3.64
N ALA A 18 -17.81 8.20 3.03
CA ALA A 18 -18.78 8.89 2.18
C ALA A 18 -18.03 9.58 1.03
N LEU A 19 -18.78 10.20 0.13
CA LEU A 19 -18.24 10.94 -1.02
C LEU A 19 -17.28 10.09 -1.85
N GLU A 20 -17.65 8.84 -2.08
CA GLU A 20 -16.85 7.91 -2.85
C GLU A 20 -16.84 8.30 -4.32
N GLU A 21 -15.64 8.37 -4.90
CA GLU A 21 -15.41 8.57 -6.31
C GLU A 21 -14.40 7.54 -6.81
N ALA A 22 -14.72 6.81 -7.88
CA ALA A 22 -13.86 5.80 -8.46
C ALA A 22 -13.91 5.85 -9.98
N HIS A 23 -12.76 5.94 -10.61
CA HIS A 23 -12.59 5.77 -12.04
C HIS A 23 -11.19 5.20 -12.35
N PRO A 24 -10.94 4.69 -13.57
CA PRO A 24 -9.64 4.13 -13.90
C PRO A 24 -8.48 5.07 -13.54
N GLY A 25 -7.56 4.60 -12.69
CA GLY A 25 -6.41 5.36 -12.23
C GLY A 25 -6.64 6.30 -11.05
N TYR A 26 -7.85 6.35 -10.47
CA TYR A 26 -8.13 7.23 -9.32
C TYR A 26 -9.22 6.66 -8.42
N TYR A 27 -9.03 6.82 -7.12
CA TYR A 27 -10.04 6.54 -6.10
C TYR A 27 -9.99 7.60 -5.00
N ALA A 28 -11.15 8.06 -4.56
CA ALA A 28 -11.28 8.99 -3.45
C ALA A 28 -12.46 8.66 -2.54
N ASN A 29 -12.35 9.01 -1.27
CA ASN A 29 -13.45 9.00 -0.31
C ASN A 29 -13.17 9.96 0.85
N ARG A 30 -14.18 10.15 1.71
CA ARG A 30 -14.05 10.82 3.00
C ARG A 30 -14.27 9.85 4.13
N LEU A 31 -13.30 9.71 5.01
CA LEU A 31 -13.42 8.97 6.27
C LEU A 31 -14.28 9.80 7.25
N THR A 32 -15.54 9.43 7.42
CA THR A 32 -16.54 10.27 8.10
C THR A 32 -16.25 10.49 9.59
N ARG A 33 -15.72 9.45 10.27
CA ARG A 33 -15.34 9.51 11.69
C ARG A 33 -14.26 10.57 11.97
N TYR A 34 -13.37 10.80 11.01
CA TYR A 34 -12.20 11.66 11.20
C TYR A 34 -12.27 12.94 10.38
N GLY A 35 -13.17 13.03 9.40
CA GLY A 35 -13.26 14.14 8.47
C GLY A 35 -12.03 14.26 7.57
N ILE A 36 -11.39 13.13 7.25
CA ILE A 36 -10.20 13.07 6.39
C ILE A 36 -10.65 12.73 4.97
N ASP A 37 -10.28 13.56 4.00
CA ASP A 37 -10.42 13.20 2.60
C ASP A 37 -9.21 12.38 2.17
N THR A 38 -9.47 11.28 1.49
CA THR A 38 -8.43 10.35 1.02
C THR A 38 -8.51 10.22 -0.49
N GLU A 39 -7.36 10.30 -1.15
CA GLU A 39 -7.23 10.16 -2.59
C GLU A 39 -6.07 9.22 -2.89
N VAL A 40 -6.24 8.34 -3.85
CA VAL A 40 -5.21 7.36 -4.23
C VAL A 40 -5.11 7.24 -5.74
N SER A 41 -3.91 7.16 -6.23
CA SER A 41 -3.59 6.82 -7.61
C SER A 41 -2.37 5.89 -7.67
N ALA A 42 -2.10 5.31 -8.83
CA ALA A 42 -1.03 4.36 -8.99
C ALA A 42 -0.39 4.43 -10.37
N THR A 43 0.85 3.98 -10.43
CA THR A 43 1.59 3.60 -11.63
C THR A 43 1.71 2.06 -11.67
N PRO A 44 2.32 1.46 -12.68
CA PRO A 44 2.42 -0.01 -12.75
C PRO A 44 3.05 -0.70 -11.53
N ARG A 45 3.96 -0.03 -10.81
CA ARG A 45 4.72 -0.64 -9.68
C ARG A 45 4.71 0.22 -8.42
N THR A 46 4.04 1.37 -8.46
CA THR A 46 4.04 2.29 -7.33
C THR A 46 2.64 2.85 -7.07
N SER A 47 2.43 3.37 -5.89
CA SER A 47 1.21 4.09 -5.53
C SER A 47 1.54 5.45 -4.92
N ILE A 48 0.59 6.36 -5.01
CA ILE A 48 0.60 7.63 -4.31
C ILE A 48 -0.76 7.86 -3.66
N ALA A 49 -0.74 8.30 -2.41
CA ALA A 49 -1.94 8.71 -1.69
C ALA A 49 -1.80 10.15 -1.23
N ARG A 50 -2.91 10.88 -1.19
CA ARG A 50 -3.02 12.22 -0.64
C ARG A 50 -4.13 12.24 0.41
N PHE A 51 -3.78 12.67 1.62
CA PHE A 51 -4.69 12.79 2.75
C PHE A 51 -4.87 14.25 3.09
N THR A 52 -6.12 14.76 3.08
CA THR A 52 -6.45 16.12 3.49
C THR A 52 -7.08 16.07 4.89
N TYR A 53 -6.43 16.72 5.85
CA TYR A 53 -6.81 16.65 7.26
C TYR A 53 -7.65 17.84 7.70
N PRO A 54 -8.60 17.64 8.65
CA PRO A 54 -9.38 18.73 9.24
C PRO A 54 -8.60 19.57 10.26
N GLY A 55 -7.36 19.18 10.56
CA GLY A 55 -6.49 19.83 11.55
C GLY A 55 -6.40 19.10 12.88
N GLY A 56 -5.32 19.37 13.63
CA GLY A 56 -4.98 18.74 14.90
C GLY A 56 -4.10 17.51 14.77
N GLU A 57 -4.05 16.70 15.83
CA GLU A 57 -3.25 15.49 15.84
C GLU A 57 -3.74 14.50 14.77
N SER A 58 -2.86 14.13 13.87
CA SER A 58 -3.14 13.33 12.68
C SER A 58 -2.10 12.22 12.52
N HIS A 59 -2.54 11.08 12.01
CA HIS A 59 -1.68 9.91 11.87
C HIS A 59 -1.82 9.26 10.51
N ILE A 60 -0.71 8.72 10.00
CA ILE A 60 -0.67 7.79 8.87
C ILE A 60 -0.12 6.47 9.41
N LEU A 61 -0.81 5.38 9.13
CA LEU A 61 -0.48 4.05 9.60
C LEU A 61 -0.21 3.12 8.41
N LEU A 62 0.93 2.42 8.43
CA LEU A 62 1.21 1.30 7.55
C LEU A 62 1.07 0.02 8.37
N ASN A 63 -0.04 -0.70 8.20
CA ASN A 63 -0.27 -1.97 8.88
C ASN A 63 0.29 -3.12 8.03
N LEU A 64 1.26 -3.84 8.59
CA LEU A 64 1.88 -5.01 7.96
C LEU A 64 1.35 -6.33 8.55
N GLY A 65 0.44 -6.26 9.53
CA GLY A 65 -0.15 -7.43 10.20
C GLY A 65 -1.45 -7.90 9.58
N GLU A 66 -2.05 -7.13 8.68
CA GLU A 66 -3.37 -7.44 8.11
C GLU A 66 -3.32 -7.47 6.59
N GLY A 67 -4.11 -8.34 5.98
CA GLY A 67 -4.26 -8.44 4.54
C GLY A 67 -5.33 -9.46 4.13
N LEU A 68 -5.52 -9.63 2.83
CA LEU A 68 -6.57 -10.49 2.26
C LEU A 68 -6.14 -11.95 2.06
N THR A 69 -4.87 -12.26 2.27
CA THR A 69 -4.31 -13.60 2.06
C THR A 69 -3.79 -14.19 3.37
N ASN A 70 -3.45 -15.49 3.36
CA ASN A 70 -2.73 -16.10 4.47
C ASN A 70 -1.34 -15.45 4.56
N GLU A 71 -1.17 -14.59 5.53
CA GLU A 71 0.03 -13.78 5.68
C GLU A 71 0.82 -14.21 6.90
N SER A 72 2.13 -14.21 6.77
CA SER A 72 3.01 -14.44 7.90
C SER A 72 4.32 -13.72 7.70
N GLY A 73 4.76 -13.02 8.75
CA GLY A 73 6.06 -12.37 8.77
C GLY A 73 6.16 -11.12 7.92
N ALA A 74 6.60 -10.07 8.58
CA ALA A 74 7.01 -8.84 7.93
C ALA A 74 8.30 -8.33 8.58
N THR A 75 9.06 -7.55 7.82
CA THR A 75 10.21 -6.79 8.31
C THR A 75 10.06 -5.34 7.88
N VAL A 76 10.46 -4.42 8.73
CA VAL A 76 10.49 -3.00 8.36
C VAL A 76 11.60 -2.29 9.09
N ARG A 77 12.34 -1.45 8.38
CA ARG A 77 13.39 -0.61 8.97
C ARG A 77 13.23 0.85 8.58
N LYS A 78 13.66 1.72 9.46
CA LYS A 78 13.70 3.17 9.24
C LYS A 78 14.96 3.53 8.47
N VAL A 79 14.80 4.18 7.32
CA VAL A 79 15.88 4.73 6.49
C VAL A 79 16.15 6.17 6.88
N SER A 80 15.06 6.96 7.01
CA SER A 80 15.11 8.37 7.42
C SER A 80 13.85 8.73 8.24
N ASP A 81 13.70 10.00 8.60
CA ASP A 81 12.48 10.46 9.28
C ASP A 81 11.24 10.36 8.40
N THR A 82 11.42 10.36 7.06
CA THR A 82 10.34 10.34 6.08
C THR A 82 10.31 9.07 5.24
N GLU A 83 11.20 8.11 5.47
CA GLU A 83 11.31 6.91 4.66
C GLU A 83 11.49 5.65 5.50
N TYR A 84 10.71 4.63 5.19
CA TYR A 84 10.83 3.28 5.69
C TYR A 84 10.84 2.29 4.52
N GLU A 85 11.44 1.13 4.75
CA GLU A 85 11.49 0.05 3.77
C GLU A 85 11.36 -1.29 4.46
N GLY A 86 10.97 -2.31 3.73
CA GLY A 86 10.80 -3.64 4.31
C GLY A 86 10.27 -4.67 3.34
N SER A 87 9.80 -5.75 3.92
CA SER A 87 9.17 -6.84 3.19
C SER A 87 8.00 -7.43 3.98
N LYS A 88 7.10 -8.08 3.27
CA LYS A 88 6.01 -8.86 3.84
C LYS A 88 5.87 -10.17 3.06
N LEU A 89 5.62 -11.26 3.77
CA LEU A 89 5.27 -12.53 3.16
C LEU A 89 3.77 -12.57 2.89
N LEU A 90 3.41 -12.75 1.63
CA LEU A 90 2.03 -12.89 1.19
C LEU A 90 1.76 -14.34 0.83
N GLY A 91 0.59 -14.85 1.20
CA GLY A 91 0.08 -16.14 0.78
C GLY A 91 -0.76 -16.07 -0.48
N GLY A 92 -1.05 -17.23 -1.07
CA GLY A 92 -1.96 -17.33 -2.21
C GLY A 92 -3.43 -17.24 -1.80
N PHE A 93 -4.29 -16.74 -2.69
CA PHE A 93 -5.75 -16.76 -2.52
C PHE A 93 -6.33 -18.20 -2.54
N CYS A 94 -5.60 -19.15 -3.10
CA CYS A 94 -6.07 -20.54 -3.19
C CYS A 94 -5.77 -21.29 -1.90
N TYR A 95 -6.80 -21.65 -1.18
CA TYR A 95 -6.74 -22.48 0.04
C TYR A 95 -5.98 -23.81 -0.15
N TYR A 96 -5.93 -24.30 -1.37
CA TYR A 96 -5.30 -25.58 -1.70
C TYR A 96 -3.78 -25.53 -1.80
N ASN A 97 -3.19 -24.35 -1.94
CA ASN A 97 -1.74 -24.20 -1.98
C ASN A 97 -1.22 -23.40 -0.79
N ARG A 98 -1.19 -24.03 0.38
CA ARG A 98 -0.67 -23.45 1.63
C ARG A 98 0.83 -23.11 1.58
N GLN A 99 1.55 -23.57 0.56
CA GLN A 99 2.98 -23.38 0.38
C GLN A 99 3.31 -22.21 -0.59
N GLY A 100 2.32 -21.63 -1.23
CA GLY A 100 2.49 -20.50 -2.14
C GLY A 100 2.68 -19.17 -1.37
N VAL A 101 3.73 -19.10 -0.55
CA VAL A 101 4.13 -17.86 0.14
C VAL A 101 5.25 -17.22 -0.64
N PHE A 102 5.11 -15.93 -0.93
CA PHE A 102 6.12 -15.15 -1.64
C PHE A 102 6.33 -13.79 -0.97
N PRO A 103 7.55 -13.26 -0.99
CA PRO A 103 7.83 -11.94 -0.45
C PRO A 103 7.35 -10.85 -1.40
N ILE A 104 6.80 -9.77 -0.83
CA ILE A 104 6.73 -8.47 -1.46
C ILE A 104 7.64 -7.52 -0.69
N TYR A 105 8.46 -6.77 -1.42
CA TYR A 105 9.34 -5.75 -0.88
C TYR A 105 8.75 -4.38 -1.14
N PHE A 106 8.96 -3.45 -0.22
CA PHE A 106 8.40 -2.10 -0.36
C PHE A 106 9.36 -1.02 0.14
N VAL A 107 9.17 0.17 -0.39
CA VAL A 107 9.71 1.43 0.12
C VAL A 107 8.54 2.40 0.24
N ILE A 108 8.36 2.99 1.42
CA ILE A 108 7.33 4.01 1.69
C ILE A 108 7.99 5.33 2.04
N ARG A 109 7.49 6.42 1.45
CA ARG A 109 7.94 7.80 1.70
C ARG A 109 6.75 8.69 2.03
N VAL A 110 6.97 9.67 2.91
CA VAL A 110 6.03 10.76 3.18
C VAL A 110 6.65 12.09 2.80
N ASP A 111 5.85 13.02 2.26
CA ASP A 111 6.33 14.32 1.76
C ASP A 111 6.75 15.29 2.87
N LYS A 112 6.24 15.09 4.08
CA LYS A 112 6.50 15.96 5.22
C LYS A 112 7.15 15.20 6.36
N LYS A 113 8.12 15.83 7.01
CA LYS A 113 8.73 15.29 8.22
C LYS A 113 7.68 15.22 9.33
N PRO A 114 7.41 14.03 9.90
CA PRO A 114 6.48 13.88 11.01
C PRO A 114 7.07 14.45 12.32
N LEU A 115 6.20 14.84 13.24
CA LEU A 115 6.60 15.17 14.63
C LEU A 115 7.15 13.94 15.32
N GLN A 116 6.56 12.79 15.06
CA GLN A 116 6.99 11.51 15.59
C GLN A 116 6.72 10.41 14.56
N SER A 117 7.64 9.46 14.45
CA SER A 117 7.45 8.22 13.71
C SER A 117 8.02 7.06 14.52
N GLY A 118 7.57 5.85 14.19
CA GLY A 118 8.03 4.66 14.87
C GLY A 118 7.27 3.43 14.42
N TYR A 119 7.34 2.42 15.26
CA TYR A 119 6.76 1.12 15.00
C TYR A 119 5.73 0.77 16.04
N TRP A 120 4.83 -0.15 15.71
CA TRP A 120 4.07 -0.90 16.71
C TRP A 120 4.24 -2.39 16.48
N LYS A 121 4.01 -3.15 17.55
CA LYS A 121 3.96 -4.61 17.52
C LYS A 121 2.90 -5.09 18.48
N LYS A 122 2.07 -6.03 18.04
CA LYS A 122 1.14 -6.74 18.91
C LYS A 122 1.94 -7.65 19.83
N GLN A 123 1.71 -7.53 21.13
CA GLN A 123 2.38 -8.37 22.11
C GLN A 123 1.69 -9.74 22.14
N ARG A 124 2.48 -10.80 22.02
CA ARG A 124 1.99 -12.16 22.31
C ARG A 124 1.85 -12.34 23.82
N PRO A 125 0.85 -13.11 24.31
CA PRO A 125 0.76 -13.45 25.73
C PRO A 125 2.02 -14.22 26.15
N MET A 126 2.47 -13.99 27.37
CA MET A 126 3.49 -14.87 27.98
C MET A 126 2.88 -16.26 28.17
N THR A 127 3.60 -17.31 27.77
CA THR A 127 3.21 -18.70 28.00
C THR A 127 2.90 -18.92 29.49
N GLY A 128 1.71 -19.41 29.82
CA GLY A 128 1.25 -19.66 31.19
C GLY A 128 0.22 -18.68 31.73
N VAL A 129 -0.12 -17.61 31.01
CA VAL A 129 -1.11 -16.61 31.41
C VAL A 129 -2.32 -16.62 30.43
N GLU A 130 -2.69 -17.80 29.97
CA GLU A 130 -3.72 -17.96 28.93
C GLU A 130 -5.14 -17.58 29.39
N ALA A 131 -5.40 -17.54 30.71
CA ALA A 131 -6.73 -17.33 31.24
C ALA A 131 -7.25 -15.88 31.18
N GLU A 132 -6.39 -14.90 31.00
CA GLU A 132 -6.75 -13.46 31.00
C GLU A 132 -6.44 -12.76 29.68
N TRP A 133 -5.93 -13.49 28.68
CA TRP A 133 -5.57 -12.91 27.40
C TRP A 133 -6.72 -13.03 26.41
N ASP A 134 -7.31 -11.88 26.12
CA ASP A 134 -8.24 -11.76 25.01
C ASP A 134 -7.45 -11.54 23.71
N PRO A 135 -7.49 -12.49 22.76
CA PRO A 135 -6.83 -12.35 21.46
C PRO A 135 -7.34 -11.13 20.69
N ASP A 136 -8.55 -10.66 20.99
CA ASP A 136 -9.14 -9.48 20.38
C ASP A 136 -8.67 -8.17 21.01
N ASN A 137 -8.15 -8.21 22.24
CA ASN A 137 -7.57 -7.08 22.98
C ASN A 137 -6.04 -7.16 23.08
N GLY A 138 -5.39 -7.81 22.13
CA GLY A 138 -3.94 -7.89 22.11
C GLY A 138 -3.31 -6.51 22.27
N LYS A 139 -2.53 -6.34 23.35
CA LYS A 139 -1.89 -5.06 23.66
C LYS A 139 -0.83 -4.73 22.62
N TYR A 140 -1.01 -3.65 21.90
CA TYR A 140 0.01 -3.12 21.02
C TYR A 140 1.04 -2.31 21.82
N LYS A 141 2.31 -2.54 21.55
CA LYS A 141 3.42 -1.75 22.09
C LYS A 141 3.95 -0.83 21.00
N ILE A 142 4.09 0.45 21.36
CA ILE A 142 4.63 1.51 20.48
C ILE A 142 6.13 1.67 20.76
N TYR A 143 6.91 1.78 19.70
CA TYR A 143 8.37 1.94 19.73
C TYR A 143 8.75 3.19 18.95
N THR A 144 9.23 4.22 19.65
CA THR A 144 9.55 5.53 19.07
C THR A 144 11.03 5.88 19.09
N ARG A 145 11.84 5.14 19.88
CA ARG A 145 13.27 5.43 20.09
C ARG A 145 14.07 4.13 20.05
N TYR A 146 15.32 4.25 19.60
CA TYR A 146 16.32 3.17 19.60
C TYR A 146 16.03 1.96 18.71
N THR A 147 14.82 1.75 18.25
CA THR A 147 14.47 0.68 17.34
C THR A 147 14.73 1.14 15.92
N LYS A 148 15.67 0.50 15.24
CA LYS A 148 16.00 0.80 13.83
C LYS A 148 15.25 -0.12 12.86
N GLU A 149 14.90 -1.31 13.32
CA GLU A 149 14.26 -2.35 12.54
C GLU A 149 13.29 -3.14 13.42
N MET A 150 12.22 -3.64 12.83
CA MET A 150 11.23 -4.50 13.49
C MET A 150 10.84 -5.65 12.57
N SER A 151 10.63 -6.82 13.17
CA SER A 151 10.11 -7.99 12.47
C SER A 151 9.02 -8.70 13.29
N GLY A 152 8.09 -9.34 12.61
CA GLY A 152 7.00 -10.10 13.21
C GLY A 152 5.77 -10.18 12.32
N ASP A 153 4.72 -10.82 12.83
CA ASP A 153 3.47 -10.99 12.10
C ASP A 153 2.59 -9.72 12.19
N ASP A 154 2.31 -9.26 13.41
CA ASP A 154 1.44 -8.11 13.68
C ASP A 154 2.29 -6.87 14.01
N ILE A 155 2.87 -6.28 13.00
CA ILE A 155 3.72 -5.08 13.11
C ILE A 155 3.25 -3.99 12.16
N GLY A 156 3.71 -2.76 12.41
CA GLY A 156 3.50 -1.67 11.48
C GLY A 156 4.30 -0.42 11.81
N VAL A 157 4.12 0.59 10.99
CA VAL A 157 4.79 1.89 11.08
C VAL A 157 3.75 2.99 11.20
N PHE A 158 4.03 4.00 11.99
CA PHE A 158 3.21 5.19 12.09
C PHE A 158 4.02 6.47 11.87
N PHE A 159 3.33 7.46 11.33
CA PHE A 159 3.78 8.84 11.20
C PHE A 159 2.73 9.74 11.86
N SER A 160 3.14 10.57 12.80
CA SER A 160 2.26 11.48 13.54
C SER A 160 2.59 12.93 13.22
N TYR A 161 1.56 13.73 13.03
CA TYR A 161 1.63 15.14 12.66
C TYR A 161 0.71 15.97 13.55
N ASP A 162 0.95 17.26 13.58
CA ASP A 162 -0.01 18.28 14.04
C ASP A 162 -0.37 19.14 12.81
N THR A 163 -1.50 18.80 12.19
CA THR A 163 -1.89 19.40 10.91
C THR A 163 -2.76 20.64 11.11
N LYS A 164 -2.73 21.53 10.13
CA LYS A 164 -3.70 22.63 10.03
C LYS A 164 -4.93 22.16 9.26
N PRO A 165 -6.11 22.84 9.45
CA PRO A 165 -7.27 22.56 8.61
C PRO A 165 -6.97 22.68 7.12
N GLY A 166 -7.32 21.65 6.34
CA GLY A 166 -7.03 21.56 4.92
C GLY A 166 -5.59 21.17 4.56
N GLU A 167 -4.76 20.89 5.54
CA GLU A 167 -3.38 20.47 5.27
C GLU A 167 -3.33 19.09 4.63
N GLN A 168 -2.54 19.00 3.55
CA GLN A 168 -2.35 17.78 2.79
C GLN A 168 -1.03 17.12 3.12
N ILE A 169 -1.04 15.80 3.21
CA ILE A 169 0.15 14.95 3.33
C ILE A 169 0.08 13.89 2.25
N GLN A 170 1.17 13.73 1.51
CA GLN A 170 1.29 12.73 0.46
C GLN A 170 2.17 11.57 0.92
N VAL A 171 1.79 10.38 0.50
CA VAL A 171 2.53 9.14 0.74
C VAL A 171 2.78 8.45 -0.59
N GLN A 172 4.01 8.05 -0.82
CA GLN A 172 4.40 7.21 -1.96
C GLN A 172 4.83 5.84 -1.48
N MET A 173 4.50 4.81 -2.26
CA MET A 173 4.97 3.45 -2.01
C MET A 173 5.41 2.82 -3.33
N GLY A 174 6.64 2.33 -3.37
CA GLY A 174 7.14 1.47 -4.43
C GLY A 174 7.18 0.03 -3.96
N VAL A 175 6.87 -0.90 -4.85
CA VAL A 175 6.86 -2.34 -4.55
C VAL A 175 7.69 -3.12 -5.57
N SER A 176 8.20 -4.27 -5.14
CA SER A 176 8.89 -5.25 -5.99
C SER A 176 8.69 -6.66 -5.42
N PHE A 177 8.66 -7.66 -6.29
CA PHE A 177 8.72 -9.06 -5.90
C PHE A 177 10.15 -9.62 -5.87
N VAL A 178 11.16 -8.77 -6.13
CA VAL A 178 12.57 -9.16 -6.25
C VAL A 178 13.38 -8.72 -5.03
N SER A 179 13.40 -7.40 -4.74
CA SER A 179 14.19 -6.85 -3.64
C SER A 179 13.71 -5.46 -3.21
N ILE A 180 14.19 -5.00 -2.04
CA ILE A 180 13.99 -3.63 -1.56
C ILE A 180 14.63 -2.61 -2.52
N GLU A 181 15.82 -2.92 -3.04
CA GLU A 181 16.54 -2.07 -3.99
C GLU A 181 15.71 -1.86 -5.27
N ASN A 182 15.07 -2.92 -5.75
CA ASN A 182 14.20 -2.85 -6.92
C ASN A 182 12.91 -2.07 -6.61
N ALA A 183 12.31 -2.25 -5.43
CA ALA A 183 11.16 -1.44 -5.00
C ALA A 183 11.51 0.05 -4.98
N ARG A 184 12.70 0.41 -4.52
CA ARG A 184 13.23 1.77 -4.56
C ARG A 184 13.43 2.26 -5.97
N GLN A 185 14.05 1.45 -6.83
CA GLN A 185 14.29 1.80 -8.24
C GLN A 185 12.97 1.99 -9.00
N ASN A 186 11.97 1.15 -8.75
CA ASN A 186 10.62 1.32 -9.29
C ASN A 186 10.04 2.67 -8.87
N LEU A 187 10.12 3.01 -7.57
CA LEU A 187 9.61 4.26 -7.05
C LEU A 187 10.31 5.47 -7.67
N ASP A 188 11.63 5.48 -7.68
CA ASP A 188 12.43 6.60 -8.21
C ASP A 188 12.26 6.78 -9.72
N SER A 189 11.98 5.71 -10.46
CA SER A 189 11.78 5.74 -11.91
C SER A 189 10.38 6.20 -12.30
N GLU A 190 9.36 5.74 -11.59
CA GLU A 190 7.95 5.99 -11.93
C GLU A 190 7.38 7.25 -11.28
N GLN A 191 7.94 7.69 -10.15
CA GLN A 191 7.49 8.88 -9.42
C GLN A 191 8.66 9.78 -9.03
N GLN A 192 8.86 10.85 -9.77
CA GLN A 192 9.88 11.86 -9.49
C GLN A 192 9.33 12.93 -8.52
N GLY A 193 9.34 12.62 -7.22
CA GLY A 193 8.79 13.48 -6.17
C GLY A 193 7.27 13.34 -6.02
N PHE A 194 6.71 14.07 -5.06
CA PHE A 194 5.32 14.00 -4.67
C PHE A 194 4.43 14.84 -5.60
N GLN A 195 4.01 14.24 -6.72
CA GLN A 195 3.24 14.90 -7.77
C GLN A 195 1.90 14.15 -7.99
N PHE A 196 1.03 14.14 -6.98
CA PHE A 196 -0.23 13.40 -6.99
C PHE A 196 -1.05 13.64 -8.26
N ASP A 197 -1.31 14.92 -8.59
CA ASP A 197 -2.17 15.27 -9.74
C ASP A 197 -1.57 14.83 -11.09
N LYS A 198 -0.24 14.85 -11.20
CA LYS A 198 0.45 14.32 -12.39
C LYS A 198 0.28 12.81 -12.51
N VAL A 199 0.44 12.06 -11.42
CA VAL A 199 0.25 10.60 -11.43
C VAL A 199 -1.20 10.24 -11.83
N CYS A 200 -2.19 10.96 -11.29
CA CYS A 200 -3.60 10.78 -11.67
C CYS A 200 -3.83 11.04 -13.16
N LEU A 201 -3.27 12.13 -13.69
CA LEU A 201 -3.41 12.46 -15.10
C LEU A 201 -2.75 11.42 -16.00
N ASP A 202 -1.54 11.00 -15.66
CA ASP A 202 -0.79 9.98 -16.42
C ASP A 202 -1.52 8.62 -16.37
N ALA A 203 -2.03 8.21 -15.22
CA ALA A 203 -2.83 7.00 -15.08
C ALA A 203 -4.12 7.05 -15.91
N ARG A 204 -4.84 8.18 -15.87
CA ARG A 204 -6.02 8.40 -16.70
C ARG A 204 -5.71 8.31 -18.19
N ASN A 205 -4.63 8.94 -18.63
CA ASN A 205 -4.22 8.89 -20.04
C ASN A 205 -3.87 7.47 -20.48
N GLN A 206 -3.12 6.72 -19.67
CA GLN A 206 -2.80 5.31 -19.97
C GLN A 206 -4.05 4.44 -20.08
N TRP A 207 -5.02 4.61 -19.18
CA TRP A 207 -6.27 3.89 -19.27
C TRP A 207 -7.10 4.30 -20.49
N ASN A 208 -7.15 5.58 -20.83
CA ASN A 208 -7.81 6.07 -22.04
C ASN A 208 -7.17 5.48 -23.30
N ASP A 209 -5.85 5.41 -23.38
CA ASP A 209 -5.13 4.82 -24.51
C ASP A 209 -5.44 3.34 -24.69
N ILE A 210 -5.67 2.61 -23.59
CA ILE A 210 -6.05 1.20 -23.63
C ILE A 210 -7.52 1.05 -24.04
N LEU A 211 -8.42 1.79 -23.39
CA LEU A 211 -9.86 1.65 -23.58
C LEU A 211 -10.31 2.18 -24.94
N SER A 212 -9.65 3.19 -25.50
CA SER A 212 -9.95 3.75 -26.82
C SER A 212 -9.49 2.88 -28.00
N ARG A 213 -8.83 1.74 -27.74
CA ARG A 213 -8.51 0.77 -28.81
C ARG A 213 -9.74 0.14 -29.44
N ILE A 214 -10.87 0.17 -28.75
CA ILE A 214 -12.16 -0.26 -29.25
C ILE A 214 -13.14 0.90 -29.06
N GLU A 215 -13.52 1.51 -30.17
CA GLU A 215 -14.53 2.57 -30.19
C GLU A 215 -15.87 1.96 -30.53
N VAL A 216 -16.91 2.27 -29.71
CA VAL A 216 -18.27 1.76 -29.88
C VAL A 216 -19.18 2.91 -30.23
N GLU A 217 -19.82 2.79 -31.40
CA GLU A 217 -20.84 3.74 -31.87
C GLU A 217 -22.24 3.19 -31.65
N GLY A 218 -23.21 4.07 -31.47
CA GLY A 218 -24.61 3.69 -31.21
C GLY A 218 -24.86 3.20 -29.79
N GLY A 219 -26.05 2.68 -29.54
CA GLY A 219 -26.49 2.25 -28.20
C GLY A 219 -26.76 3.41 -27.23
N SER A 220 -27.28 3.08 -26.04
CA SER A 220 -27.48 4.04 -24.97
C SER A 220 -26.17 4.28 -24.19
N ASP A 221 -26.09 5.38 -23.41
CA ASP A 221 -24.95 5.67 -22.54
C ASP A 221 -24.76 4.56 -21.50
N GLU A 222 -25.85 3.96 -20.99
CA GLU A 222 -25.79 2.81 -20.11
C GLU A 222 -25.12 1.61 -20.77
N GLN A 223 -25.46 1.28 -22.00
CA GLN A 223 -24.84 0.18 -22.75
C GLN A 223 -23.37 0.42 -23.01
N LYS A 224 -22.97 1.66 -23.31
CA LYS A 224 -21.56 2.05 -23.46
C LYS A 224 -20.82 1.95 -22.14
N THR A 225 -21.44 2.38 -21.03
CA THR A 225 -20.85 2.26 -19.70
C THR A 225 -20.60 0.78 -19.34
N ILE A 226 -21.57 -0.10 -19.56
CA ILE A 226 -21.42 -1.55 -19.33
C ILE A 226 -20.28 -2.11 -20.18
N PHE A 227 -20.22 -1.75 -21.47
CA PHE A 227 -19.16 -2.22 -22.38
C PHE A 227 -17.76 -1.80 -21.90
N TYR A 228 -17.56 -0.50 -21.63
CA TYR A 228 -16.24 -0.01 -21.22
C TYR A 228 -15.85 -0.46 -19.80
N THR A 229 -16.82 -0.67 -18.92
CA THR A 229 -16.55 -1.27 -17.61
C THR A 229 -16.08 -2.72 -17.74
N ALA A 230 -16.71 -3.51 -18.61
CA ALA A 230 -16.29 -4.88 -18.88
C ALA A 230 -14.88 -4.91 -19.54
N LEU A 231 -14.64 -4.01 -20.48
CA LEU A 231 -13.32 -3.87 -21.11
C LEU A 231 -12.24 -3.49 -20.10
N TYR A 232 -12.52 -2.55 -19.19
CA TYR A 232 -11.63 -2.19 -18.09
C TYR A 232 -11.31 -3.41 -17.22
N HIS A 233 -12.30 -4.21 -16.83
CA HIS A 233 -12.08 -5.42 -16.02
C HIS A 233 -11.20 -6.44 -16.73
N MET A 234 -11.27 -6.57 -18.05
CA MET A 234 -10.41 -7.47 -18.83
C MET A 234 -8.94 -7.08 -18.75
N PHE A 235 -8.63 -5.79 -18.59
CA PHE A 235 -7.25 -5.29 -18.52
C PHE A 235 -6.67 -5.20 -17.11
N ILE A 236 -7.43 -5.57 -16.08
CA ILE A 236 -6.88 -5.65 -14.70
C ILE A 236 -5.86 -6.80 -14.58
N HIS A 237 -6.01 -7.86 -15.38
CA HIS A 237 -5.09 -8.99 -15.46
C HIS A 237 -4.57 -9.19 -16.89
N PRO A 238 -3.35 -9.74 -17.05
CA PRO A 238 -2.39 -10.17 -16.04
C PRO A 238 -1.65 -9.01 -15.38
N ASN A 239 -1.20 -9.25 -14.12
CA ASN A 239 -0.40 -8.27 -13.37
C ASN A 239 1.05 -8.25 -13.88
N ILE A 240 1.67 -7.07 -13.79
CA ILE A 240 3.10 -6.91 -14.07
C ILE A 240 3.88 -7.37 -12.85
N LEU A 241 4.76 -8.38 -13.02
CA LEU A 241 5.70 -8.84 -11.99
C LEU A 241 7.13 -8.36 -12.23
N GLN A 242 7.39 -7.78 -13.41
CA GLN A 242 8.69 -7.30 -13.82
C GLN A 242 8.96 -5.90 -13.29
N ASP A 243 10.13 -5.70 -12.69
CA ASP A 243 10.62 -4.40 -12.27
C ASP A 243 11.11 -3.54 -13.45
N VAL A 244 11.30 -2.23 -13.23
CA VAL A 244 11.75 -1.29 -14.29
C VAL A 244 13.10 -1.66 -14.90
N ASN A 245 13.94 -2.39 -14.17
CA ASN A 245 15.23 -2.89 -14.64
C ASN A 245 15.14 -4.23 -15.41
N GLY A 246 13.93 -4.75 -15.63
CA GLY A 246 13.69 -6.00 -16.33
C GLY A 246 13.79 -7.26 -15.47
N GLN A 247 14.07 -7.14 -14.18
CA GLN A 247 14.11 -8.29 -13.27
C GLN A 247 12.71 -8.71 -12.85
N TYR A 248 12.52 -10.01 -12.62
CA TYR A 248 11.28 -10.61 -12.10
C TYR A 248 11.61 -11.87 -11.29
N PRO A 249 10.75 -12.30 -10.36
CA PRO A 249 11.00 -13.51 -9.58
C PRO A 249 10.88 -14.75 -10.46
N ALA A 250 11.89 -15.63 -10.40
CA ALA A 250 11.87 -16.91 -11.12
C ALA A 250 11.07 -17.96 -10.33
N THR A 251 10.34 -18.80 -11.04
CA THR A 251 9.54 -19.91 -10.48
C THR A 251 10.40 -21.07 -9.98
N VAL A 252 11.66 -21.15 -10.42
CA VAL A 252 12.58 -22.26 -10.07
C VAL A 252 13.87 -21.67 -9.55
N SER A 253 14.11 -21.85 -8.24
CA SER A 253 15.38 -21.52 -7.57
C SER A 253 15.81 -20.06 -7.67
N TYR A 254 15.62 -19.29 -6.67
CA TYR A 254 16.21 -17.98 -6.26
C TYR A 254 17.08 -17.16 -7.27
N THR A 255 17.06 -17.50 -8.54
CA THR A 255 17.73 -16.78 -9.61
C THR A 255 16.78 -15.84 -10.31
N HIS A 256 17.08 -14.56 -10.24
CA HIS A 256 16.35 -13.52 -10.95
C HIS A 256 16.78 -13.53 -12.42
N LEU A 257 15.87 -13.90 -13.32
CA LEU A 257 16.10 -13.80 -14.76
C LEU A 257 15.78 -12.38 -15.23
N ARG A 258 16.45 -11.96 -16.29
CA ARG A 258 16.07 -10.74 -17.03
C ARG A 258 15.17 -11.12 -18.20
N ALA A 259 14.20 -10.26 -18.53
CA ALA A 259 13.23 -10.52 -19.61
C ALA A 259 13.87 -10.86 -20.96
N HIS A 260 15.09 -10.38 -21.23
CA HIS A 260 15.83 -10.68 -22.45
C HIS A 260 16.46 -12.08 -22.49
N GLU A 261 16.56 -12.76 -21.37
CA GLU A 261 17.17 -14.11 -21.30
C GLU A 261 16.17 -15.22 -21.65
N THR A 262 14.87 -14.94 -21.57
CA THR A 262 13.82 -15.91 -21.90
C THR A 262 13.57 -16.06 -23.41
N SER A 263 13.92 -15.09 -24.22
CA SER A 263 13.77 -15.17 -25.69
C SER A 263 14.89 -15.95 -26.41
N ALA A 264 15.93 -16.34 -25.70
CA ALA A 264 17.05 -17.12 -26.29
C ALA A 264 16.89 -18.65 -26.15
N HIS A 265 15.81 -19.11 -25.48
CA HIS A 265 15.56 -20.53 -25.17
C HIS A 265 14.20 -21.05 -25.63
N LEU A 266 13.52 -20.31 -26.51
CA LEU A 266 12.35 -20.76 -27.29
C LEU A 266 12.79 -20.92 -28.79
#